data_dfa2649c478702da68b7bc546c0f690d
#
_entry.id   dfa2649c478702da68b7bc546c0f690d
#
_cell.length_a   1.000
_cell.length_b   1.000
_cell.length_c   1.000
_cell.angle_alpha   90.00
_cell.angle_beta   90.00
_cell.angle_gamma   90.00
#
_symmetry.space_group_name_H-M   'P 1'
#
loop_
_entity.id
_entity.type
_entity.pdbx_description
1 polymer ?
#
loop_
_entity_poly.entity_id
_entity_poly.type
_entity_poly.pdbx_seq_one_letter_code
_entity_poly.pdbx_strand_id
1 'polypeptide(L)'
;MAGILIPLATALVLSMAHQSPSTDRDRAEQLARSGRTVEALAIFERIGTDNPTDVEVRLWIARLQLRAGRTAEAEAGFRAVVREHPSDVDARIGLGATLTRRDAWREALAVLLATEKDAGSNAELFAALALAYRRAGDDRHALEYYRRAMALAPDDLDVIERYEATLRAYGSSLEFEGLIEGGVSDSRSASLTAAVRVQPRLLLEGRARVQDRNGLSETLVGGGGNWRINRSTNLAIRGAGGVNNISLPNADLTAEVRHYRGAFEIGGNVRHLSFSDVGVTAASPLLAWDTAERWRLASRYTYSRSSFHTTGKSSGDHSMVLRETFHAWRRAEMTATYAYGIESFEDLTADRIGNLGANIIGATLQFRLPSLTSVATSWERQWRSNDTRLDRLTVVIVQGFR
;
A
#
# COMPACT_ATOMS: atom_id res chain seq x y z
N MET A 1 -83.96 -31.34 0.97
CA MET A 1 -83.64 -30.05 0.33
C MET A 1 -82.12 -29.93 0.21
N ALA A 2 -81.66 -29.98 -1.02
CA ALA A 2 -80.25 -30.05 -1.35
C ALA A 2 -79.61 -28.66 -1.34
N GLY A 3 -78.51 -28.51 -0.61
CA GLY A 3 -77.69 -27.33 -0.63
C GLY A 3 -76.42 -27.58 -1.45
N ILE A 4 -76.31 -26.87 -2.55
CA ILE A 4 -75.22 -26.95 -3.51
C ILE A 4 -74.03 -26.18 -2.99
N LEU A 5 -72.91 -26.86 -2.68
CA LEU A 5 -71.60 -26.28 -2.41
C LEU A 5 -70.87 -26.04 -3.76
N ILE A 6 -70.60 -24.78 -4.09
CA ILE A 6 -69.76 -24.34 -5.19
C ILE A 6 -68.32 -24.19 -4.63
N PRO A 7 -67.28 -24.89 -5.11
CA PRO A 7 -65.90 -24.59 -4.74
C PRO A 7 -65.42 -23.42 -5.61
N LEU A 8 -65.01 -22.34 -4.95
CA LEU A 8 -64.25 -21.24 -5.54
C LEU A 8 -62.84 -21.76 -5.87
N ALA A 9 -62.63 -22.03 -7.13
CA ALA A 9 -61.28 -22.26 -7.68
C ALA A 9 -60.59 -20.91 -7.82
N THR A 10 -59.73 -20.56 -6.85
CA THR A 10 -58.87 -19.40 -6.93
C THR A 10 -57.80 -19.70 -7.99
N ALA A 11 -57.97 -19.15 -9.19
CA ALA A 11 -56.95 -19.14 -10.22
C ALA A 11 -55.80 -18.26 -9.78
N LEU A 12 -54.72 -18.89 -9.26
CA LEU A 12 -53.45 -18.24 -9.03
C LEU A 12 -52.78 -18.04 -10.39
N VAL A 13 -53.01 -16.89 -11.03
CA VAL A 13 -52.28 -16.48 -12.22
C VAL A 13 -50.87 -16.18 -11.78
N LEU A 14 -49.93 -17.16 -11.85
CA LEU A 14 -48.53 -16.91 -11.87
C LEU A 14 -48.23 -16.00 -13.07
N SER A 15 -48.08 -14.72 -12.83
CA SER A 15 -47.47 -13.81 -13.77
C SER A 15 -46.00 -14.24 -13.89
N MET A 16 -45.71 -15.18 -14.78
CA MET A 16 -44.37 -15.37 -15.32
C MET A 16 -44.06 -14.10 -16.09
N ALA A 17 -43.35 -13.15 -15.41
CA ALA A 17 -42.68 -12.09 -16.11
C ALA A 17 -41.84 -12.76 -17.23
N HIS A 18 -42.27 -12.58 -18.44
CA HIS A 18 -41.45 -12.90 -19.62
C HIS A 18 -40.23 -12.01 -19.53
N GLN A 19 -39.16 -12.53 -18.90
CA GLN A 19 -37.86 -11.99 -19.13
C GLN A 19 -37.59 -12.23 -20.63
N SER A 20 -37.64 -11.14 -21.39
CA SER A 20 -37.14 -11.16 -22.77
C SER A 20 -35.79 -11.87 -22.73
N PRO A 21 -35.52 -12.87 -23.58
CA PRO A 21 -34.24 -13.51 -23.60
C PRO A 21 -33.20 -12.41 -23.81
N SER A 22 -32.39 -12.11 -22.75
CA SER A 22 -31.30 -11.18 -22.86
C SER A 22 -30.43 -11.67 -23.99
N THR A 23 -30.07 -10.79 -24.92
CA THR A 23 -29.17 -11.15 -26.00
C THR A 23 -27.86 -11.66 -25.36
N ASP A 24 -27.13 -12.53 -26.04
CA ASP A 24 -25.82 -13.01 -25.55
C ASP A 24 -24.91 -11.83 -25.17
N ARG A 25 -25.05 -10.69 -25.87
CA ARG A 25 -24.36 -9.46 -25.58
C ARG A 25 -24.77 -8.88 -24.23
N ASP A 26 -26.08 -8.72 -23.96
CA ASP A 26 -26.56 -8.20 -22.68
C ASP A 26 -26.11 -9.07 -21.51
N ARG A 27 -26.13 -10.38 -21.70
CA ARG A 27 -25.65 -11.35 -20.71
C ARG A 27 -24.15 -11.20 -20.48
N ALA A 28 -23.35 -11.04 -21.53
CA ALA A 28 -21.91 -10.86 -21.42
C ALA A 28 -21.56 -9.53 -20.71
N GLU A 29 -22.27 -8.44 -21.00
CA GLU A 29 -22.10 -7.16 -20.31
C GLU A 29 -22.45 -7.27 -18.82
N GLN A 30 -23.55 -7.95 -18.49
CA GLN A 30 -23.94 -8.18 -17.10
C GLN A 30 -22.88 -8.99 -16.33
N LEU A 31 -22.33 -10.04 -16.95
CA LEU A 31 -21.22 -10.82 -16.40
C LEU A 31 -19.97 -9.96 -16.21
N ALA A 32 -19.64 -9.10 -17.17
CA ALA A 32 -18.50 -8.19 -17.11
C ALA A 32 -18.65 -7.17 -15.94
N ARG A 33 -19.85 -6.63 -15.74
CA ARG A 33 -20.17 -5.71 -14.63
C ARG A 33 -20.15 -6.41 -13.26
N SER A 34 -20.53 -7.68 -13.20
CA SER A 34 -20.47 -8.49 -11.97
C SER A 34 -19.09 -9.06 -11.65
N GLY A 35 -18.05 -8.72 -12.45
CA GLY A 35 -16.68 -9.19 -12.26
C GLY A 35 -16.40 -10.62 -12.77
N ARG A 36 -17.36 -11.28 -13.41
CA ARG A 36 -17.20 -12.61 -14.02
C ARG A 36 -16.50 -12.51 -15.37
N THR A 37 -15.27 -12.00 -15.35
CA THR A 37 -14.48 -11.58 -16.52
C THR A 37 -14.26 -12.72 -17.52
N VAL A 38 -13.94 -13.93 -17.05
CA VAL A 38 -13.64 -15.08 -17.92
C VAL A 38 -14.87 -15.54 -18.70
N GLU A 39 -16.02 -15.57 -18.03
CA GLU A 39 -17.29 -15.99 -18.65
C GLU A 39 -17.80 -14.96 -19.66
N ALA A 40 -17.68 -13.66 -19.28
CA ALA A 40 -18.01 -12.59 -20.21
C ALA A 40 -17.12 -12.63 -21.46
N LEU A 41 -15.81 -12.84 -21.28
CA LEU A 41 -14.86 -12.95 -22.39
C LEU A 41 -15.21 -14.07 -23.35
N ALA A 42 -15.54 -15.26 -22.85
CA ALA A 42 -15.90 -16.40 -23.67
C ALA A 42 -17.14 -16.13 -24.56
N ILE A 43 -18.14 -15.40 -24.04
CA ILE A 43 -19.32 -15.03 -24.82
C ILE A 43 -18.94 -13.98 -25.88
N PHE A 44 -18.17 -12.93 -25.51
CA PHE A 44 -17.77 -11.92 -26.48
C PHE A 44 -16.86 -12.49 -27.58
N GLU A 45 -15.95 -13.43 -27.27
CA GLU A 45 -15.08 -14.11 -28.25
C GLU A 45 -15.95 -14.90 -29.26
N ARG A 46 -17.01 -15.55 -28.80
CA ARG A 46 -17.97 -16.22 -29.70
C ARG A 46 -18.68 -15.20 -30.60
N ILE A 47 -19.24 -14.11 -30.02
CA ILE A 47 -19.92 -13.08 -30.82
C ILE A 47 -18.94 -12.46 -31.84
N GLY A 48 -17.68 -12.25 -31.45
CA GLY A 48 -16.65 -11.71 -32.33
C GLY A 48 -16.24 -12.65 -33.46
N THR A 49 -16.41 -13.99 -33.29
CA THR A 49 -16.22 -14.95 -34.36
C THR A 49 -17.29 -14.80 -35.43
N ASP A 50 -18.55 -14.56 -35.01
CA ASP A 50 -19.69 -14.39 -35.93
C ASP A 50 -19.66 -13.00 -36.61
N ASN A 51 -19.14 -11.98 -35.93
CA ASN A 51 -19.07 -10.59 -36.39
C ASN A 51 -17.66 -9.98 -36.16
N PRO A 52 -16.66 -10.35 -36.96
CA PRO A 52 -15.27 -9.95 -36.72
C PRO A 52 -14.98 -8.44 -36.95
N THR A 53 -15.86 -7.75 -37.65
CA THR A 53 -15.78 -6.32 -37.96
C THR A 53 -16.49 -5.44 -36.93
N ASP A 54 -17.25 -6.00 -35.98
CA ASP A 54 -17.93 -5.23 -34.93
C ASP A 54 -16.90 -4.63 -33.97
N VAL A 55 -16.68 -3.33 -34.10
CA VAL A 55 -15.68 -2.57 -33.31
C VAL A 55 -16.00 -2.65 -31.82
N GLU A 56 -17.27 -2.55 -31.44
CA GLU A 56 -17.67 -2.54 -30.05
C GLU A 56 -17.41 -3.91 -29.38
N VAL A 57 -17.69 -5.02 -30.09
CA VAL A 57 -17.36 -6.37 -29.63
C VAL A 57 -15.84 -6.53 -29.47
N ARG A 58 -15.06 -6.05 -30.44
CA ARG A 58 -13.58 -6.09 -30.37
C ARG A 58 -13.04 -5.29 -29.18
N LEU A 59 -13.63 -4.14 -28.87
CA LEU A 59 -13.26 -3.35 -27.69
C LEU A 59 -13.63 -4.07 -26.38
N TRP A 60 -14.80 -4.71 -26.31
CA TRP A 60 -15.16 -5.52 -25.15
C TRP A 60 -14.18 -6.69 -24.94
N ILE A 61 -13.83 -7.42 -25.99
CA ILE A 61 -12.84 -8.50 -25.91
C ILE A 61 -11.51 -7.96 -25.37
N ALA A 62 -10.98 -6.88 -25.94
CA ALA A 62 -9.71 -6.30 -25.49
C ALA A 62 -9.76 -5.80 -24.05
N ARG A 63 -10.85 -5.15 -23.61
CA ARG A 63 -11.06 -4.73 -22.21
C ARG A 63 -11.09 -5.92 -21.25
N LEU A 64 -11.78 -6.98 -21.61
CA LEU A 64 -11.88 -8.19 -20.79
C LEU A 64 -10.58 -8.97 -20.74
N GLN A 65 -9.84 -9.05 -21.84
CA GLN A 65 -8.47 -9.59 -21.86
C GLN A 65 -7.54 -8.81 -20.93
N LEU A 66 -7.62 -7.48 -20.95
CA LEU A 66 -6.84 -6.65 -20.03
C LEU A 66 -7.20 -6.93 -18.56
N ARG A 67 -8.49 -7.05 -18.24
CA ARG A 67 -8.96 -7.42 -16.89
C ARG A 67 -8.51 -8.82 -16.47
N ALA A 68 -8.48 -9.77 -17.40
CA ALA A 68 -8.01 -11.14 -17.19
C ALA A 68 -6.47 -11.26 -17.09
N GLY A 69 -5.74 -10.15 -17.24
CA GLY A 69 -4.26 -10.15 -17.22
C GLY A 69 -3.61 -10.56 -18.55
N ARG A 70 -4.40 -10.82 -19.60
CA ARG A 70 -3.95 -11.17 -20.96
C ARG A 70 -3.53 -9.88 -21.69
N THR A 71 -2.48 -9.23 -21.17
CA THR A 71 -2.13 -7.86 -21.55
C THR A 71 -1.61 -7.75 -22.98
N ALA A 72 -0.92 -8.80 -23.48
CA ALA A 72 -0.39 -8.79 -24.85
C ALA A 72 -1.50 -8.88 -25.90
N GLU A 73 -2.51 -9.72 -25.65
CA GLU A 73 -3.68 -9.87 -26.53
C GLU A 73 -4.53 -8.59 -26.49
N ALA A 74 -4.75 -8.01 -25.32
CA ALA A 74 -5.46 -6.74 -25.18
C ALA A 74 -4.79 -5.62 -25.98
N GLU A 75 -3.45 -5.51 -25.90
CA GLU A 75 -2.70 -4.53 -26.69
C GLU A 75 -2.87 -4.73 -28.18
N ALA A 76 -2.75 -5.97 -28.66
CA ALA A 76 -2.95 -6.29 -30.07
C ALA A 76 -4.37 -5.91 -30.54
N GLY A 77 -5.38 -6.21 -29.71
CA GLY A 77 -6.79 -5.88 -29.99
C GLY A 77 -7.01 -4.36 -30.10
N PHE A 78 -6.59 -3.59 -29.09
CA PHE A 78 -6.72 -2.12 -29.11
C PHE A 78 -5.92 -1.50 -30.26
N ARG A 79 -4.68 -1.94 -30.52
CA ARG A 79 -3.89 -1.43 -31.66
C ARG A 79 -4.53 -1.71 -33.00
N ALA A 80 -5.20 -2.85 -33.16
CA ALA A 80 -5.91 -3.16 -34.39
C ALA A 80 -7.06 -2.18 -34.60
N VAL A 81 -7.88 -1.93 -33.55
CA VAL A 81 -8.98 -0.97 -33.65
C VAL A 81 -8.46 0.45 -33.90
N VAL A 82 -7.41 0.91 -33.22
CA VAL A 82 -6.82 2.26 -33.42
C VAL A 82 -6.28 2.43 -34.85
N ARG A 83 -5.73 1.39 -35.48
CA ARG A 83 -5.27 1.46 -36.87
C ARG A 83 -6.42 1.62 -37.87
N GLU A 84 -7.52 0.93 -37.63
CA GLU A 84 -8.71 0.96 -38.51
C GLU A 84 -9.56 2.21 -38.25
N HIS A 85 -9.64 2.62 -36.98
CA HIS A 85 -10.44 3.72 -36.48
C HIS A 85 -9.59 4.66 -35.60
N PRO A 86 -8.72 5.49 -36.19
CA PRO A 86 -7.77 6.34 -35.41
C PRO A 86 -8.43 7.37 -34.50
N SER A 87 -9.66 7.76 -34.78
CA SER A 87 -10.44 8.70 -33.97
C SER A 87 -11.23 8.05 -32.84
N ASP A 88 -11.25 6.71 -32.73
CA ASP A 88 -11.97 6.02 -31.68
C ASP A 88 -11.32 6.30 -30.30
N VAL A 89 -12.03 7.04 -29.48
CA VAL A 89 -11.56 7.51 -28.15
C VAL A 89 -11.41 6.33 -27.20
N ASP A 90 -12.34 5.40 -27.21
CA ASP A 90 -12.36 4.24 -26.32
C ASP A 90 -11.21 3.27 -26.62
N ALA A 91 -10.93 3.05 -27.89
CA ALA A 91 -9.78 2.26 -28.32
C ALA A 91 -8.45 2.89 -27.88
N ARG A 92 -8.32 4.20 -28.03
CA ARG A 92 -7.10 4.94 -27.64
C ARG A 92 -6.91 4.96 -26.12
N ILE A 93 -7.99 5.13 -25.32
CA ILE A 93 -7.95 5.02 -23.86
C ILE A 93 -7.54 3.61 -23.45
N GLY A 94 -8.17 2.58 -24.02
CA GLY A 94 -7.85 1.18 -23.76
C GLY A 94 -6.41 0.82 -24.09
N LEU A 95 -5.89 1.33 -25.24
CA LEU A 95 -4.48 1.18 -25.60
C LEU A 95 -3.55 1.85 -24.57
N GLY A 96 -3.83 3.08 -24.19
CA GLY A 96 -3.07 3.81 -23.18
C GLY A 96 -3.05 3.13 -21.83
N ALA A 97 -4.20 2.60 -21.36
CA ALA A 97 -4.30 1.84 -20.14
C ALA A 97 -3.48 0.53 -20.19
N THR A 98 -3.53 -0.16 -21.33
CA THR A 98 -2.77 -1.40 -21.57
C THR A 98 -1.26 -1.16 -21.58
N LEU A 99 -0.81 -0.12 -22.29
CA LEU A 99 0.60 0.31 -22.31
C LEU A 99 1.10 0.70 -20.92
N THR A 100 0.26 1.39 -20.14
CA THR A 100 0.57 1.75 -18.75
C THR A 100 0.78 0.50 -17.88
N ARG A 101 -0.05 -0.53 -18.05
CA ARG A 101 0.08 -1.80 -17.33
C ARG A 101 1.37 -2.55 -17.69
N ARG A 102 1.86 -2.42 -18.94
CA ARG A 102 3.14 -2.96 -19.42
C ARG A 102 4.37 -2.11 -19.06
N ASP A 103 4.19 -1.06 -18.28
CA ASP A 103 5.21 -0.05 -17.94
C ASP A 103 5.77 0.75 -19.13
N ALA A 104 5.09 0.69 -20.27
CA ALA A 104 5.38 1.49 -21.46
C ALA A 104 4.75 2.91 -21.37
N TRP A 105 4.96 3.58 -20.25
CA TRP A 105 4.28 4.82 -19.87
C TRP A 105 4.57 6.00 -20.80
N ARG A 106 5.74 6.03 -21.46
CA ARG A 106 6.04 7.10 -22.45
C ARG A 106 5.10 7.01 -23.65
N GLU A 107 4.91 5.79 -24.18
CA GLU A 107 3.98 5.54 -25.28
C GLU A 107 2.53 5.75 -24.82
N ALA A 108 2.18 5.28 -23.61
CA ALA A 108 0.87 5.52 -23.02
C ALA A 108 0.54 7.01 -22.92
N LEU A 109 1.45 7.83 -22.38
CA LEU A 109 1.26 9.27 -22.28
C LEU A 109 1.14 9.92 -23.67
N ALA A 110 1.93 9.49 -24.65
CA ALA A 110 1.84 10.03 -26.01
C ALA A 110 0.45 9.77 -26.62
N VAL A 111 -0.09 8.56 -26.49
CA VAL A 111 -1.42 8.20 -26.99
C VAL A 111 -2.51 8.95 -26.22
N LEU A 112 -2.48 8.95 -24.88
CA LEU A 112 -3.53 9.54 -24.05
C LEU A 112 -3.57 11.09 -24.15
N LEU A 113 -2.43 11.76 -24.19
CA LEU A 113 -2.37 13.22 -24.38
C LEU A 113 -2.84 13.65 -25.77
N ALA A 114 -2.56 12.84 -26.81
CA ALA A 114 -3.13 13.08 -28.13
C ALA A 114 -4.65 12.89 -28.11
N THR A 115 -5.14 11.88 -27.36
CA THR A 115 -6.59 11.65 -27.19
C THR A 115 -7.28 12.80 -26.44
N GLU A 116 -6.63 13.40 -25.43
CA GLU A 116 -7.19 14.54 -24.69
C GLU A 116 -7.45 15.75 -25.60
N LYS A 117 -6.58 16.00 -26.58
CA LYS A 117 -6.77 17.10 -27.53
C LYS A 117 -8.01 16.91 -28.41
N ASP A 118 -8.33 15.66 -28.76
CA ASP A 118 -9.40 15.33 -29.69
C ASP A 118 -10.75 15.09 -28.95
N ALA A 119 -10.71 14.45 -27.80
CA ALA A 119 -11.88 13.99 -27.05
C ALA A 119 -12.37 14.98 -25.98
N GLY A 120 -11.55 15.97 -25.61
CA GLY A 120 -11.90 16.92 -24.54
C GLY A 120 -12.02 16.28 -23.15
N SER A 121 -13.08 16.64 -22.41
CA SER A 121 -13.25 16.21 -21.02
C SER A 121 -13.91 14.84 -20.96
N ASN A 122 -13.16 13.83 -20.49
CA ASN A 122 -13.60 12.46 -20.31
C ASN A 122 -12.98 11.90 -19.03
N ALA A 123 -13.82 11.36 -18.11
CA ALA A 123 -13.38 10.87 -16.80
C ALA A 123 -12.43 9.68 -16.91
N GLU A 124 -12.72 8.72 -17.79
CA GLU A 124 -11.91 7.53 -18.01
C GLU A 124 -10.53 7.89 -18.60
N LEU A 125 -10.51 8.82 -19.55
CA LEU A 125 -9.27 9.37 -20.12
C LEU A 125 -8.40 10.02 -19.03
N PHE A 126 -9.01 10.87 -18.18
CA PHE A 126 -8.26 11.52 -17.10
C PHE A 126 -7.76 10.52 -16.06
N ALA A 127 -8.53 9.49 -15.74
CA ALA A 127 -8.08 8.41 -14.86
C ALA A 127 -6.92 7.61 -15.47
N ALA A 128 -6.96 7.35 -16.78
CA ALA A 128 -5.88 6.68 -17.51
C ALA A 128 -4.61 7.55 -17.57
N LEU A 129 -4.73 8.86 -17.85
CA LEU A 129 -3.62 9.83 -17.80
C LEU A 129 -3.01 9.89 -16.41
N ALA A 130 -3.83 9.97 -15.35
CA ALA A 130 -3.35 9.98 -13.98
C ALA A 130 -2.52 8.72 -13.66
N LEU A 131 -3.00 7.56 -14.07
CA LEU A 131 -2.27 6.31 -13.86
C LEU A 131 -0.95 6.26 -14.65
N ALA A 132 -0.94 6.75 -15.89
CA ALA A 132 0.26 6.81 -16.71
C ALA A 132 1.31 7.77 -16.12
N TYR A 133 0.91 8.95 -15.64
CA TYR A 133 1.79 9.88 -14.93
C TYR A 133 2.33 9.29 -13.63
N ARG A 134 1.51 8.60 -12.87
CA ARG A 134 1.94 7.88 -11.67
C ARG A 134 3.00 6.83 -12.00
N ARG A 135 2.80 6.07 -13.08
CA ARG A 135 3.81 5.11 -13.58
C ARG A 135 5.06 5.82 -14.07
N ALA A 136 4.94 7.05 -14.59
CA ALA A 136 6.08 7.89 -14.91
C ALA A 136 6.84 8.42 -13.67
N GLY A 137 6.29 8.29 -12.48
CA GLY A 137 6.83 8.87 -11.24
C GLY A 137 6.55 10.37 -11.12
N ASP A 138 5.62 10.89 -11.92
CA ASP A 138 5.14 12.28 -11.87
C ASP A 138 3.82 12.33 -11.10
N ASP A 139 3.94 12.22 -9.78
CA ASP A 139 2.78 12.19 -8.89
C ASP A 139 2.01 13.52 -8.88
N ARG A 140 2.67 14.65 -9.22
CA ARG A 140 2.01 15.96 -9.31
C ARG A 140 0.96 15.99 -10.41
N HIS A 141 1.35 15.64 -11.64
CA HIS A 141 0.40 15.56 -12.75
C HIS A 141 -0.61 14.43 -12.53
N ALA A 142 -0.21 13.30 -11.92
CA ALA A 142 -1.16 12.24 -11.57
C ALA A 142 -2.28 12.75 -10.66
N LEU A 143 -1.95 13.51 -9.59
CA LEU A 143 -2.95 14.10 -8.68
C LEU A 143 -3.84 15.13 -9.38
N GLU A 144 -3.31 15.90 -10.31
CA GLU A 144 -4.08 16.85 -11.11
C GLU A 144 -5.13 16.13 -11.97
N TYR A 145 -4.70 15.12 -12.72
CA TYR A 145 -5.61 14.34 -13.57
C TYR A 145 -6.62 13.51 -12.77
N TYR A 146 -6.26 12.95 -11.64
CA TYR A 146 -7.24 12.30 -10.76
C TYR A 146 -8.31 13.30 -10.27
N ARG A 147 -7.95 14.53 -9.90
CA ARG A 147 -8.94 15.56 -9.53
C ARG A 147 -9.87 15.89 -10.67
N ARG A 148 -9.35 15.99 -11.91
CA ARG A 148 -10.19 16.21 -13.11
C ARG A 148 -11.12 15.04 -13.36
N ALA A 149 -10.67 13.78 -13.19
CA ALA A 149 -11.51 12.60 -13.30
C ALA A 149 -12.63 12.60 -12.26
N MET A 150 -12.30 12.87 -10.98
CA MET A 150 -13.28 12.95 -9.88
C MET A 150 -14.29 14.08 -10.08
N ALA A 151 -13.92 15.18 -10.70
CA ALA A 151 -14.86 16.29 -11.02
C ALA A 151 -15.94 15.87 -12.02
N LEU A 152 -15.64 14.90 -12.91
CA LEU A 152 -16.57 14.37 -13.90
C LEU A 152 -17.31 13.11 -13.40
N ALA A 153 -16.70 12.33 -12.52
CA ALA A 153 -17.25 11.10 -11.95
C ALA A 153 -16.98 11.06 -10.43
N PRO A 154 -17.73 11.83 -9.63
CA PRO A 154 -17.46 11.98 -8.19
C PRO A 154 -17.71 10.71 -7.37
N ASP A 155 -18.48 9.75 -7.90
CA ASP A 155 -18.81 8.49 -7.23
C ASP A 155 -17.89 7.32 -7.66
N ASP A 156 -16.88 7.56 -8.50
CA ASP A 156 -15.93 6.53 -8.91
C ASP A 156 -14.94 6.24 -7.76
N LEU A 157 -15.28 5.20 -6.98
CA LEU A 157 -14.50 4.78 -5.82
C LEU A 157 -13.06 4.36 -6.18
N ASP A 158 -12.84 3.79 -7.36
CA ASP A 158 -11.51 3.36 -7.80
C ASP A 158 -10.60 4.58 -8.08
N VAL A 159 -11.14 5.62 -8.69
CA VAL A 159 -10.42 6.88 -8.91
C VAL A 159 -10.13 7.58 -7.60
N ILE A 160 -11.11 7.67 -6.69
CA ILE A 160 -10.95 8.26 -5.36
C ILE A 160 -9.85 7.55 -4.58
N GLU A 161 -9.86 6.22 -4.52
CA GLU A 161 -8.85 5.45 -3.80
C GLU A 161 -7.43 5.64 -4.38
N ARG A 162 -7.31 5.67 -5.70
CA ARG A 162 -6.03 5.91 -6.38
C ARG A 162 -5.51 7.33 -6.13
N TYR A 163 -6.39 8.31 -6.12
CA TYR A 163 -6.06 9.69 -5.74
C TYR A 163 -5.55 9.75 -4.30
N GLU A 164 -6.29 9.19 -3.34
CA GLU A 164 -5.91 9.15 -1.93
C GLU A 164 -4.57 8.41 -1.72
N ALA A 165 -4.38 7.25 -2.38
CA ALA A 165 -3.13 6.50 -2.29
C ALA A 165 -1.94 7.28 -2.85
N THR A 166 -2.14 8.00 -3.97
CA THR A 166 -1.11 8.86 -4.56
C THR A 166 -0.79 10.03 -3.64
N LEU A 167 -1.82 10.63 -3.04
CA LEU A 167 -1.67 11.76 -2.14
C LEU A 167 -0.93 11.37 -0.83
N ARG A 168 -1.23 10.19 -0.26
CA ARG A 168 -0.47 9.66 0.89
C ARG A 168 1.00 9.40 0.55
N ALA A 169 1.28 8.88 -0.65
CA ALA A 169 2.64 8.59 -1.09
C ALA A 169 3.46 9.84 -1.43
N TYR A 170 2.79 10.89 -1.91
CA TYR A 170 3.41 12.13 -2.39
C TYR A 170 3.24 13.31 -1.42
N GLY A 171 2.18 13.32 -0.61
CA GLY A 171 1.81 14.42 0.26
C GLY A 171 2.76 14.64 1.44
N SER A 172 2.47 15.68 2.21
CA SER A 172 3.03 15.90 3.53
C SER A 172 2.16 15.20 4.58
N SER A 173 2.72 14.90 5.74
CA SER A 173 1.98 14.24 6.82
C SER A 173 2.47 14.65 8.20
N LEU A 174 1.55 14.56 9.18
CA LEU A 174 1.87 14.51 10.59
C LEU A 174 1.54 13.12 11.11
N GLU A 175 2.43 12.54 11.88
CA GLU A 175 2.26 11.27 12.54
C GLU A 175 2.41 11.47 14.04
N PHE A 176 1.43 11.02 14.79
CA PHE A 176 1.48 10.90 16.23
C PHE A 176 1.54 9.43 16.60
N GLU A 177 2.48 9.07 17.46
CA GLU A 177 2.61 7.72 18.02
C GLU A 177 2.58 7.82 19.54
N GLY A 178 1.73 7.03 20.17
CA GLY A 178 1.70 6.80 21.61
C GLY A 178 2.00 5.34 21.91
N LEU A 179 2.88 5.08 22.87
CA LEU A 179 3.29 3.73 23.28
C LEU A 179 3.23 3.61 24.79
N ILE A 180 2.65 2.50 25.26
CA ILE A 180 2.64 2.09 26.66
C ILE A 180 3.21 0.69 26.75
N GLU A 181 4.12 0.51 27.67
CA GLU A 181 4.80 -0.75 27.93
C GLU A 181 4.65 -1.10 29.42
N GLY A 182 4.25 -2.32 29.71
CA GLY A 182 4.06 -2.82 31.06
C GLY A 182 4.70 -4.20 31.25
N GLY A 183 5.11 -4.50 32.49
CA GLY A 183 5.75 -5.75 32.87
C GLY A 183 6.93 -5.52 33.81
N VAL A 184 8.15 -5.74 33.34
CA VAL A 184 9.36 -5.55 34.18
C VAL A 184 9.68 -4.09 34.43
N SER A 185 9.32 -3.22 33.52
CA SER A 185 9.46 -1.76 33.67
C SER A 185 8.31 -1.07 32.98
N ASP A 186 7.63 -0.19 33.70
CA ASP A 186 6.60 0.65 33.11
C ASP A 186 7.27 1.76 32.29
N SER A 187 6.91 1.86 31.02
CA SER A 187 7.39 2.90 30.12
C SER A 187 6.25 3.47 29.33
N ARG A 188 6.26 4.77 29.13
CA ARG A 188 5.33 5.49 28.25
C ARG A 188 6.12 6.37 27.32
N SER A 189 5.78 6.38 26.05
CA SER A 189 6.39 7.33 25.13
C SER A 189 5.35 7.92 24.18
N ALA A 190 5.64 9.14 23.75
CA ALA A 190 4.91 9.81 22.69
C ALA A 190 5.90 10.36 21.68
N SER A 191 5.59 10.22 20.40
CA SER A 191 6.37 10.85 19.34
C SER A 191 5.49 11.61 18.36
N LEU A 192 6.04 12.68 17.81
CA LEU A 192 5.46 13.45 16.73
C LEU A 192 6.47 13.48 15.57
N THR A 193 6.04 13.07 14.40
CA THR A 193 6.82 13.14 13.17
C THR A 193 6.09 14.02 12.17
N ALA A 194 6.77 15.04 11.65
CA ALA A 194 6.29 15.86 10.54
C ALA A 194 7.10 15.53 9.30
N ALA A 195 6.43 15.19 8.20
CA ALA A 195 7.06 14.91 6.92
C ALA A 195 6.54 15.89 5.86
N VAL A 196 7.45 16.56 5.14
CA VAL A 196 7.12 17.60 4.17
C VAL A 196 7.78 17.27 2.84
N ARG A 197 6.98 17.23 1.78
CA ARG A 197 7.47 17.06 0.40
C ARG A 197 8.01 18.40 -0.12
N VAL A 198 9.33 18.56 -0.14
CA VAL A 198 9.98 19.79 -0.62
C VAL A 198 10.29 19.77 -2.11
N GLN A 199 10.45 18.58 -2.68
CA GLN A 199 10.64 18.35 -4.11
C GLN A 199 9.95 17.05 -4.53
N PRO A 200 9.64 16.83 -5.83
CA PRO A 200 9.00 15.59 -6.30
C PRO A 200 9.72 14.30 -5.87
N ARG A 201 11.02 14.38 -5.65
CA ARG A 201 11.86 13.23 -5.27
C ARG A 201 12.40 13.31 -3.84
N LEU A 202 12.09 14.39 -3.09
CA LEU A 202 12.65 14.59 -1.75
C LEU A 202 11.54 14.88 -0.74
N LEU A 203 11.42 14.02 0.25
CA LEU A 203 10.63 14.19 1.47
C LEU A 203 11.61 14.49 2.62
N LEU A 204 11.43 15.58 3.32
CA LEU A 204 12.12 15.87 4.57
C LEU A 204 11.20 15.50 5.74
N GLU A 205 11.79 15.01 6.82
CA GLU A 205 11.08 14.67 8.04
C GLU A 205 11.79 15.23 9.26
N GLY A 206 10.99 15.62 10.25
CA GLY A 206 11.45 15.99 11.58
C GLY A 206 10.67 15.17 12.61
N ARG A 207 11.33 14.68 13.64
CA ARG A 207 10.75 13.85 14.70
C ARG A 207 11.17 14.36 16.06
N ALA A 208 10.22 14.38 17.00
CA ALA A 208 10.47 14.53 18.42
C ALA A 208 9.80 13.37 19.17
N ARG A 209 10.52 12.75 20.10
CA ARG A 209 10.03 11.69 20.98
C ARG A 209 10.31 12.06 22.43
N VAL A 210 9.33 11.91 23.28
CA VAL A 210 9.45 11.97 24.74
C VAL A 210 9.12 10.61 25.31
N GLN A 211 9.93 10.14 26.23
CA GLN A 211 9.73 8.88 26.93
C GLN A 211 9.85 9.12 28.43
N ASP A 212 8.90 8.59 29.20
CA ASP A 212 9.00 8.43 30.63
C ASP A 212 9.19 6.95 30.93
N ARG A 213 10.22 6.64 31.71
CA ARG A 213 10.53 5.29 32.13
C ARG A 213 10.95 5.29 33.60
N ASN A 214 10.15 4.64 34.44
CA ASN A 214 10.38 4.59 35.89
C ASN A 214 10.58 5.99 36.51
N GLY A 215 9.86 7.00 36.03
CA GLY A 215 9.94 8.38 36.49
C GLY A 215 11.11 9.18 35.93
N LEU A 216 11.89 8.64 34.98
CA LEU A 216 12.91 9.36 34.22
C LEU A 216 12.34 9.77 32.87
N SER A 217 12.29 11.08 32.63
CA SER A 217 11.83 11.63 31.37
C SER A 217 13.03 11.96 30.47
N GLU A 218 12.99 11.40 29.24
CA GLU A 218 14.04 11.52 28.23
C GLU A 218 13.45 12.01 26.92
N THR A 219 14.26 12.72 26.13
CA THR A 219 13.84 13.29 24.86
C THR A 219 14.83 12.95 23.76
N LEU A 220 14.29 12.63 22.57
CA LEU A 220 15.06 12.42 21.34
C LEU A 220 14.46 13.30 20.24
N VAL A 221 15.30 14.15 19.62
CA VAL A 221 14.88 15.01 18.51
C VAL A 221 15.74 14.70 17.30
N GLY A 222 15.13 14.63 16.14
CA GLY A 222 15.84 14.28 14.94
C GLY A 222 15.13 14.68 13.66
N GLY A 223 15.72 14.30 12.56
CA GLY A 223 15.16 14.52 11.25
C GLY A 223 15.92 13.75 10.18
N GLY A 224 15.46 13.88 8.95
CA GLY A 224 16.08 13.18 7.85
C GLY A 224 15.49 13.52 6.50
N GLY A 225 15.92 12.76 5.52
CA GLY A 225 15.40 12.88 4.17
C GLY A 225 15.21 11.52 3.53
N ASN A 226 14.17 11.41 2.70
CA ASN A 226 13.90 10.27 1.85
C ASN A 226 13.95 10.73 0.39
N TRP A 227 14.91 10.20 -0.37
CA TRP A 227 15.13 10.49 -1.78
C TRP A 227 14.63 9.36 -2.65
N ARG A 228 13.75 9.66 -3.59
CA ARG A 228 13.40 8.76 -4.69
C ARG A 228 14.49 8.86 -5.77
N ILE A 229 15.48 7.97 -5.73
CA ILE A 229 16.59 7.91 -6.70
C ILE A 229 16.05 7.65 -8.10
N ASN A 230 15.16 6.67 -8.21
CA ASN A 230 14.40 6.36 -9.41
C ASN A 230 13.03 5.79 -9.01
N ARG A 231 12.23 5.27 -9.98
CA ARG A 231 10.90 4.75 -9.70
C ARG A 231 10.86 3.55 -8.77
N SER A 232 11.95 2.78 -8.77
CA SER A 232 12.04 1.53 -8.03
C SER A 232 12.94 1.63 -6.81
N THR A 233 13.68 2.74 -6.63
CA THR A 233 14.70 2.83 -5.59
C THR A 233 14.52 4.08 -4.76
N ASN A 234 14.41 3.88 -3.45
CA ASN A 234 14.40 4.93 -2.44
C ASN A 234 15.63 4.81 -1.54
N LEU A 235 16.19 5.95 -1.15
CA LEU A 235 17.24 6.09 -0.16
C LEU A 235 16.74 7.00 0.96
N ALA A 236 16.88 6.57 2.21
CA ALA A 236 16.57 7.42 3.36
C ALA A 236 17.79 7.54 4.27
N ILE A 237 18.01 8.75 4.79
CA ILE A 237 19.03 9.03 5.81
C ILE A 237 18.33 9.80 6.92
N ARG A 238 18.51 9.32 8.16
CA ARG A 238 17.89 9.89 9.37
C ARG A 238 18.94 10.03 10.45
N GLY A 239 18.80 11.09 11.24
CA GLY A 239 19.60 11.29 12.43
C GLY A 239 18.75 11.83 13.57
N ALA A 240 19.02 11.40 14.79
CA ALA A 240 18.38 11.92 15.99
C ALA A 240 19.41 12.02 17.11
N GLY A 241 19.18 12.94 18.06
CA GLY A 241 20.02 13.15 19.22
C GLY A 241 19.21 13.46 20.46
N GLY A 242 19.75 13.06 21.60
CA GLY A 242 19.26 13.41 22.93
C GLY A 242 20.40 13.86 23.84
N VAL A 243 20.06 14.52 24.89
CA VAL A 243 21.07 15.05 25.85
C VAL A 243 20.87 14.35 27.18
N ASN A 244 21.96 13.71 27.66
CA ASN A 244 21.99 13.01 28.96
C ASN A 244 20.93 11.90 29.08
N ASN A 245 20.59 11.26 27.97
CA ASN A 245 19.69 10.11 27.95
C ASN A 245 20.40 8.90 28.59
N ILE A 246 19.66 8.16 29.41
CA ILE A 246 20.11 6.92 30.07
C ILE A 246 19.60 5.72 29.29
N SER A 247 18.32 5.70 28.95
CA SER A 247 17.68 4.59 28.23
C SER A 247 17.56 4.84 26.74
N LEU A 248 17.27 6.07 26.31
CA LEU A 248 17.30 6.44 24.90
C LEU A 248 18.74 6.69 24.42
N PRO A 249 19.04 6.52 23.13
CA PRO A 249 20.35 6.85 22.60
C PRO A 249 20.63 8.37 22.65
N ASN A 250 21.90 8.72 22.88
CA ASN A 250 22.38 10.09 22.75
C ASN A 250 22.55 10.48 21.28
N ALA A 251 22.84 9.51 20.41
CA ALA A 251 22.81 9.66 18.95
C ALA A 251 22.26 8.41 18.28
N ASP A 252 21.45 8.60 17.24
CA ASP A 252 20.87 7.58 16.39
C ASP A 252 21.03 8.00 14.92
N LEU A 253 21.78 7.23 14.14
CA LEU A 253 22.00 7.47 12.72
C LEU A 253 21.56 6.26 11.92
N THR A 254 20.72 6.46 10.91
CA THR A 254 20.21 5.40 10.05
C THR A 254 20.34 5.78 8.59
N ALA A 255 20.87 4.86 7.79
CA ALA A 255 20.81 4.90 6.32
C ALA A 255 20.07 3.66 5.82
N GLU A 256 19.07 3.85 4.97
CA GLU A 256 18.20 2.80 4.47
C GLU A 256 18.06 2.88 2.95
N VAL A 257 18.11 1.74 2.26
CA VAL A 257 17.82 1.61 0.84
C VAL A 257 16.70 0.59 0.63
N ARG A 258 15.78 0.89 -0.29
CA ARG A 258 14.71 -0.01 -0.73
C ARG A 258 14.63 -0.03 -2.24
N HIS A 259 14.54 -1.21 -2.82
CA HIS A 259 14.37 -1.42 -4.25
C HIS A 259 13.18 -2.33 -4.51
N TYR A 260 12.28 -1.90 -5.40
CA TYR A 260 11.05 -2.62 -5.77
C TYR A 260 11.20 -3.21 -7.17
N ARG A 261 10.91 -4.50 -7.33
CA ARG A 261 10.92 -5.19 -8.62
C ARG A 261 9.74 -6.15 -8.73
N GLY A 262 8.73 -5.76 -9.51
CA GLY A 262 7.48 -6.53 -9.58
C GLY A 262 6.80 -6.62 -8.22
N ALA A 263 6.56 -7.84 -7.77
CA ALA A 263 5.96 -8.13 -6.46
C ALA A 263 7.00 -8.15 -5.30
N PHE A 264 8.28 -7.94 -5.57
CA PHE A 264 9.33 -8.02 -4.57
C PHE A 264 9.83 -6.64 -4.14
N GLU A 265 10.09 -6.49 -2.83
CA GLU A 265 10.88 -5.41 -2.25
C GLU A 265 12.14 -6.03 -1.65
N ILE A 266 13.30 -5.52 -2.06
CA ILE A 266 14.60 -5.89 -1.52
C ILE A 266 15.22 -4.61 -0.96
N GLY A 267 15.71 -4.68 0.26
CA GLY A 267 16.29 -3.50 0.89
C GLY A 267 17.09 -3.83 2.13
N GLY A 268 17.36 -2.81 2.89
CA GLY A 268 18.01 -2.94 4.18
C GLY A 268 18.45 -1.59 4.72
N ASN A 269 18.85 -1.60 5.98
CA ASN A 269 19.43 -0.44 6.63
C ASN A 269 20.72 -0.78 7.37
N VAL A 270 21.52 0.27 7.58
CA VAL A 270 22.59 0.30 8.58
C VAL A 270 22.21 1.39 9.59
N ARG A 271 22.26 1.05 10.86
CA ARG A 271 21.93 1.95 11.97
C ARG A 271 23.06 1.94 12.98
N HIS A 272 23.42 3.13 13.45
CA HIS A 272 24.37 3.31 14.57
C HIS A 272 23.68 4.06 15.70
N LEU A 273 23.72 3.45 16.87
CA LEU A 273 23.18 4.00 18.12
C LEU A 273 24.33 4.23 19.08
N SER A 274 24.40 5.41 19.67
CA SER A 274 25.36 5.75 20.71
C SER A 274 24.61 6.04 22.02
N PHE A 275 24.92 5.26 23.04
CA PHE A 275 24.48 5.46 24.42
C PHE A 275 25.68 5.92 25.26
N SER A 276 25.47 6.26 26.54
CA SER A 276 26.55 6.69 27.40
C SER A 276 27.71 5.69 27.48
N ASP A 277 27.41 4.42 27.65
CA ASP A 277 28.39 3.36 27.88
C ASP A 277 28.57 2.37 26.74
N VAL A 278 27.72 2.43 25.71
CA VAL A 278 27.74 1.45 24.63
C VAL A 278 27.37 2.07 23.28
N GLY A 279 28.13 1.69 22.26
CA GLY A 279 27.78 1.92 20.86
C GLY A 279 27.26 0.65 20.21
N VAL A 280 26.18 0.75 19.44
CA VAL A 280 25.60 -0.38 18.71
C VAL A 280 25.54 -0.07 17.23
N THR A 281 26.12 -0.93 16.41
CA THR A 281 25.97 -0.86 14.95
C THR A 281 25.21 -2.08 14.46
N ALA A 282 24.13 -1.86 13.73
CA ALA A 282 23.28 -2.93 13.20
C ALA A 282 23.17 -2.82 11.68
N ALA A 283 23.14 -3.96 11.00
CA ALA A 283 22.84 -4.09 9.58
C ALA A 283 21.62 -5.01 9.41
N SER A 284 20.62 -4.56 8.69
CA SER A 284 19.34 -5.23 8.61
C SER A 284 18.85 -5.37 7.17
N PRO A 285 19.24 -6.42 6.42
CA PRO A 285 18.65 -6.76 5.15
C PRO A 285 17.15 -7.07 5.31
N LEU A 286 16.38 -6.67 4.29
CA LEU A 286 14.93 -6.84 4.19
C LEU A 286 14.59 -7.50 2.86
N LEU A 287 13.69 -8.47 2.91
CA LEU A 287 13.00 -9.02 1.75
C LEU A 287 11.50 -9.00 2.03
N ALA A 288 10.71 -8.47 1.09
CA ALA A 288 9.27 -8.58 1.15
C ALA A 288 8.70 -9.03 -0.20
N TRP A 289 7.56 -9.71 -0.16
CA TRP A 289 6.88 -10.26 -1.30
C TRP A 289 5.37 -10.06 -1.18
N ASP A 290 4.80 -9.39 -2.17
CA ASP A 290 3.35 -9.25 -2.36
C ASP A 290 2.85 -10.48 -3.14
N THR A 291 2.34 -11.50 -2.43
CA THR A 291 2.00 -12.82 -2.99
C THR A 291 0.76 -12.80 -3.88
N ALA A 292 -0.18 -11.94 -3.58
CA ALA A 292 -1.42 -11.72 -4.29
C ALA A 292 -1.94 -10.33 -3.89
N GLU A 293 -3.10 -9.93 -4.43
CA GLU A 293 -3.70 -8.62 -4.14
C GLU A 293 -3.95 -8.34 -2.64
N ARG A 294 -3.94 -9.39 -1.80
CA ARG A 294 -4.32 -9.30 -0.38
C ARG A 294 -3.26 -9.67 0.62
N TRP A 295 -2.14 -10.25 0.22
CA TRP A 295 -1.13 -10.77 1.14
C TRP A 295 0.24 -10.19 0.86
N ARG A 296 0.90 -9.74 1.92
CA ARG A 296 2.30 -9.33 1.91
C ARG A 296 3.07 -10.08 2.99
N LEU A 297 4.14 -10.75 2.60
CA LEU A 297 5.09 -11.38 3.51
C LEU A 297 6.37 -10.55 3.55
N ALA A 298 6.88 -10.26 4.73
CA ALA A 298 8.15 -9.54 4.89
C ALA A 298 9.03 -10.24 5.91
N SER A 299 10.32 -10.31 5.62
CA SER A 299 11.35 -10.85 6.49
C SER A 299 12.48 -9.84 6.63
N ARG A 300 12.91 -9.57 7.86
CA ARG A 300 14.08 -8.76 8.17
C ARG A 300 15.00 -9.57 9.07
N TYR A 301 16.22 -9.76 8.64
CA TYR A 301 17.29 -10.28 9.48
C TYR A 301 18.13 -9.10 9.95
N THR A 302 18.62 -9.13 11.17
CA THR A 302 19.51 -8.10 11.70
C THR A 302 20.71 -8.75 12.37
N TYR A 303 21.89 -8.31 11.98
CA TYR A 303 23.11 -8.53 12.73
C TYR A 303 23.51 -7.23 13.42
N SER A 304 23.77 -7.27 14.72
CA SER A 304 24.25 -6.12 15.48
C SER A 304 25.54 -6.43 16.20
N ARG A 305 26.37 -5.38 16.33
CA ARG A 305 27.59 -5.40 17.14
C ARG A 305 27.49 -4.30 18.19
N SER A 306 27.57 -4.70 19.44
CA SER A 306 27.62 -3.80 20.60
C SER A 306 29.05 -3.68 21.07
N SER A 307 29.51 -2.45 21.35
CA SER A 307 30.87 -2.15 21.84
C SER A 307 30.73 -1.36 23.15
N PHE A 308 31.18 -1.94 24.26
CA PHE A 308 31.07 -1.35 25.59
C PHE A 308 32.31 -0.53 25.90
N HIS A 309 32.12 0.79 26.11
CA HIS A 309 33.22 1.73 26.29
C HIS A 309 33.98 1.49 27.62
N THR A 310 33.26 1.18 28.69
CA THR A 310 33.82 0.93 30.04
C THR A 310 34.66 -0.33 30.13
N THR A 311 34.30 -1.38 29.41
CA THR A 311 34.97 -2.69 29.52
C THR A 311 35.86 -3.03 28.32
N GLY A 312 35.76 -2.27 27.22
CA GLY A 312 36.42 -2.57 25.95
C GLY A 312 35.94 -3.84 25.28
N LYS A 313 34.90 -4.50 25.82
CA LYS A 313 34.33 -5.74 25.26
C LYS A 313 33.37 -5.41 24.11
N SER A 314 33.20 -6.37 23.23
CA SER A 314 32.17 -6.33 22.20
C SER A 314 31.38 -7.64 22.16
N SER A 315 30.09 -7.55 21.86
CA SER A 315 29.22 -8.72 21.57
C SER A 315 28.57 -8.57 20.17
N GLY A 316 28.27 -9.72 19.57
CA GLY A 316 27.52 -9.78 18.33
C GLY A 316 26.23 -10.52 18.57
N ASP A 317 25.13 -10.00 18.01
CA ASP A 317 23.81 -10.54 18.24
C ASP A 317 23.01 -10.60 16.92
N HIS A 318 22.05 -11.52 16.89
CA HIS A 318 21.24 -11.80 15.71
C HIS A 318 19.75 -11.69 16.06
N SER A 319 18.96 -11.15 15.15
CA SER A 319 17.51 -11.20 15.24
C SER A 319 16.85 -11.40 13.89
N MET A 320 15.65 -11.94 13.90
CA MET A 320 14.83 -12.12 12.73
C MET A 320 13.40 -11.68 13.03
N VAL A 321 12.82 -10.92 12.12
CA VAL A 321 11.43 -10.47 12.19
C VAL A 321 10.70 -10.97 10.95
N LEU A 322 9.58 -11.63 11.16
CA LEU A 322 8.65 -12.05 10.11
C LEU A 322 7.35 -11.27 10.29
N ARG A 323 6.83 -10.71 9.21
CA ARG A 323 5.55 -9.99 9.18
C ARG A 323 4.69 -10.54 8.06
N GLU A 324 3.45 -10.83 8.38
CA GLU A 324 2.43 -11.21 7.42
C GLU A 324 1.31 -10.18 7.48
N THR A 325 1.07 -9.47 6.40
CA THR A 325 0.03 -8.46 6.29
C THR A 325 -1.07 -8.96 5.38
N PHE A 326 -2.30 -8.91 5.85
CA PHE A 326 -3.52 -9.21 5.13
C PHE A 326 -4.36 -7.95 4.91
N HIS A 327 -4.61 -7.60 3.66
CA HIS A 327 -5.51 -6.51 3.28
C HIS A 327 -6.97 -7.02 3.34
N ALA A 328 -7.58 -6.95 4.54
CA ALA A 328 -8.89 -7.53 4.82
C ALA A 328 -10.00 -6.85 3.99
N TRP A 329 -9.97 -5.52 3.92
CA TRP A 329 -10.87 -4.68 3.15
C TRP A 329 -10.08 -3.56 2.46
N ARG A 330 -10.72 -2.83 1.55
CA ARG A 330 -10.08 -1.70 0.84
C ARG A 330 -9.37 -0.70 1.78
N ARG A 331 -9.86 -0.55 3.01
CA ARG A 331 -9.38 0.44 4.00
C ARG A 331 -8.89 -0.17 5.31
N ALA A 332 -8.78 -1.48 5.42
CA ALA A 332 -8.33 -2.15 6.63
C ALA A 332 -7.25 -3.20 6.34
N GLU A 333 -6.22 -3.16 7.15
CA GLU A 333 -5.10 -4.10 7.10
C GLU A 333 -4.90 -4.74 8.47
N MET A 334 -4.53 -6.02 8.46
CA MET A 334 -4.15 -6.78 9.65
C MET A 334 -2.73 -7.30 9.44
N THR A 335 -1.86 -7.09 10.41
CA THR A 335 -0.49 -7.61 10.36
C THR A 335 -0.25 -8.49 11.57
N ALA A 336 0.21 -9.70 11.33
CA ALA A 336 0.79 -10.58 12.34
C ALA A 336 2.32 -10.43 12.31
N THR A 337 2.93 -10.39 13.48
CA THR A 337 4.38 -10.26 13.61
C THR A 337 4.89 -11.38 14.51
N TYR A 338 5.98 -12.01 14.08
CA TYR A 338 6.81 -12.88 14.91
C TYR A 338 8.25 -12.39 14.86
N ALA A 339 8.91 -12.26 15.99
CA ALA A 339 10.32 -11.94 16.03
C ALA A 339 11.06 -12.86 17.02
N TYR A 340 12.31 -13.14 16.70
CA TYR A 340 13.24 -13.93 17.49
C TYR A 340 14.60 -13.23 17.57
N GLY A 341 15.22 -13.26 18.74
CA GLY A 341 16.53 -12.68 18.98
C GLY A 341 16.47 -11.46 19.89
N ILE A 342 17.43 -10.56 19.74
CA ILE A 342 17.38 -9.26 20.42
C ILE A 342 16.22 -8.46 19.87
N GLU A 343 15.51 -7.81 20.77
CA GLU A 343 14.30 -7.03 20.50
C GLU A 343 14.39 -6.16 19.25
N SER A 344 13.22 -5.80 18.73
CA SER A 344 13.09 -4.90 17.59
C SER A 344 14.03 -3.71 17.75
N PHE A 345 15.03 -3.63 16.88
CA PHE A 345 16.00 -2.53 16.87
C PHE A 345 15.36 -1.16 16.59
N GLU A 346 14.05 -1.14 16.31
CA GLU A 346 13.30 0.10 16.13
C GLU A 346 13.19 0.88 17.44
N ASP A 347 13.09 0.16 18.60
CA ASP A 347 12.94 0.74 19.93
C ASP A 347 14.02 0.25 20.92
N LEU A 348 15.27 0.13 20.45
CA LEU A 348 16.35 -0.33 21.31
C LEU A 348 16.67 0.71 22.38
N THR A 349 16.66 0.28 23.64
CA THR A 349 17.06 1.06 24.81
C THR A 349 18.31 0.45 25.44
N ALA A 350 19.09 1.26 26.18
CA ALA A 350 20.38 0.85 26.72
C ALA A 350 20.33 -0.43 27.58
N ASP A 351 19.29 -0.60 28.38
CA ASP A 351 19.07 -1.77 29.24
C ASP A 351 18.72 -3.07 28.48
N ARG A 352 18.48 -2.97 27.18
CA ARG A 352 18.15 -4.10 26.28
C ARG A 352 19.34 -4.56 25.47
N ILE A 353 20.50 -3.95 25.64
CA ILE A 353 21.72 -4.26 24.92
C ILE A 353 22.48 -5.37 25.66
N GLY A 354 22.70 -6.48 24.96
CA GLY A 354 23.47 -7.63 25.44
C GLY A 354 22.65 -8.65 26.22
N ASN A 355 22.63 -9.88 25.72
CA ASN A 355 22.13 -11.12 26.35
C ASN A 355 20.64 -11.26 26.68
N LEU A 356 19.76 -10.46 26.13
CA LEU A 356 18.31 -10.62 26.29
C LEU A 356 17.67 -11.10 24.98
N GLY A 357 17.86 -12.39 24.66
CA GLY A 357 17.07 -13.01 23.59
C GLY A 357 15.58 -12.97 23.93
N ALA A 358 14.75 -12.62 22.98
CA ALA A 358 13.32 -12.58 23.15
C ALA A 358 12.61 -13.33 22.02
N ASN A 359 11.46 -13.94 22.36
CA ASN A 359 10.45 -14.34 21.38
C ASN A 359 9.33 -13.32 21.48
N ILE A 360 8.93 -12.78 20.35
CA ILE A 360 7.93 -11.71 20.25
C ILE A 360 6.82 -12.17 19.33
N ILE A 361 5.59 -12.03 19.78
CA ILE A 361 4.42 -12.10 18.91
C ILE A 361 3.68 -10.76 18.97
N GLY A 362 3.13 -10.34 17.85
CA GLY A 362 2.39 -9.10 17.76
C GLY A 362 1.28 -9.16 16.73
N ALA A 363 0.32 -8.27 16.90
CA ALA A 363 -0.76 -8.04 15.96
C ALA A 363 -0.99 -6.54 15.79
N THR A 364 -1.19 -6.09 14.57
CA THR A 364 -1.51 -4.70 14.23
C THR A 364 -2.80 -4.67 13.43
N LEU A 365 -3.69 -3.75 13.77
CA LEU A 365 -4.86 -3.40 13.00
C LEU A 365 -4.69 -1.96 12.50
N GLN A 366 -4.81 -1.75 11.21
CA GLN A 366 -4.73 -0.43 10.61
C GLN A 366 -5.99 -0.11 9.81
N PHE A 367 -6.53 1.08 10.00
CA PHE A 367 -7.67 1.61 9.26
C PHE A 367 -7.28 2.90 8.55
N ARG A 368 -7.70 3.02 7.29
CA ARG A 368 -7.54 4.23 6.47
C ARG A 368 -8.90 4.92 6.35
N LEU A 369 -8.98 6.14 6.85
CA LEU A 369 -10.19 6.96 6.78
C LEU A 369 -10.20 7.82 5.50
N PRO A 370 -11.38 8.26 5.02
CA PRO A 370 -11.49 9.09 3.81
C PRO A 370 -10.75 10.44 3.88
N SER A 371 -10.51 10.94 5.07
CA SER A 371 -9.87 12.25 5.34
C SER A 371 -8.34 12.23 5.25
N LEU A 372 -7.72 11.26 4.55
CA LEU A 372 -6.27 11.00 4.55
C LEU A 372 -5.70 10.64 5.92
N THR A 373 -6.55 10.40 6.89
CA THR A 373 -6.17 9.92 8.22
C THR A 373 -6.01 8.41 8.18
N SER A 374 -4.99 7.88 8.82
CA SER A 374 -4.92 6.46 9.15
C SER A 374 -4.70 6.28 10.64
N VAL A 375 -5.29 5.25 11.21
CA VAL A 375 -5.14 4.87 12.62
C VAL A 375 -4.67 3.43 12.65
N ALA A 376 -3.59 3.17 13.34
CA ALA A 376 -3.11 1.82 13.62
C ALA A 376 -3.03 1.58 15.12
N THR A 377 -3.39 0.39 15.54
CA THR A 377 -3.21 -0.09 16.90
C THR A 377 -2.47 -1.41 16.85
N SER A 378 -1.40 -1.51 17.59
CA SER A 378 -0.60 -2.74 17.70
C SER A 378 -0.47 -3.17 19.15
N TRP A 379 -0.50 -4.49 19.31
CA TRP A 379 -0.18 -5.15 20.55
C TRP A 379 0.95 -6.14 20.31
N GLU A 380 1.92 -6.17 21.23
CA GLU A 380 3.05 -7.10 21.22
C GLU A 380 3.23 -7.72 22.60
N ARG A 381 3.61 -8.98 22.62
CA ARG A 381 4.05 -9.69 23.80
C ARG A 381 5.41 -10.30 23.58
N GLN A 382 6.29 -10.07 24.55
CA GLN A 382 7.67 -10.52 24.51
C GLN A 382 7.92 -11.47 25.68
N TRP A 383 8.52 -12.63 25.39
CA TRP A 383 9.07 -13.55 26.38
C TRP A 383 10.59 -13.50 26.28
N ARG A 384 11.23 -13.06 27.34
CA ARG A 384 12.67 -12.83 27.40
C ARG A 384 13.39 -14.01 28.02
N SER A 385 14.69 -14.17 27.70
CA SER A 385 15.54 -15.28 28.20
C SER A 385 15.74 -15.28 29.73
N ASN A 386 15.42 -14.19 30.42
CA ASN A 386 15.47 -14.07 31.88
C ASN A 386 14.11 -14.35 32.54
N ASP A 387 13.23 -15.13 31.91
CA ASP A 387 11.87 -15.44 32.34
C ASP A 387 10.97 -14.20 32.58
N THR A 388 11.35 -13.06 32.09
CA THR A 388 10.53 -11.86 32.17
C THR A 388 9.60 -11.75 30.97
N ARG A 389 8.49 -11.07 31.18
CA ARG A 389 7.47 -10.84 30.16
C ARG A 389 7.19 -9.35 30.06
N LEU A 390 7.01 -8.91 28.84
CA LEU A 390 6.68 -7.52 28.53
C LEU A 390 5.50 -7.50 27.57
N ASP A 391 4.53 -6.66 27.84
CA ASP A 391 3.41 -6.36 26.96
C ASP A 391 3.54 -4.89 26.49
N ARG A 392 3.31 -4.66 25.21
CA ARG A 392 3.39 -3.34 24.58
C ARG A 392 2.12 -3.06 23.82
N LEU A 393 1.58 -1.87 24.00
CA LEU A 393 0.47 -1.33 23.22
C LEU A 393 0.93 -0.04 22.53
N THR A 394 0.74 0.04 21.21
CA THR A 394 1.08 1.22 20.43
C THR A 394 -0.15 1.72 19.66
N VAL A 395 -0.35 3.02 19.63
CA VAL A 395 -1.35 3.69 18.79
C VAL A 395 -0.62 4.68 17.90
N VAL A 396 -0.87 4.59 16.60
CA VAL A 396 -0.31 5.51 15.59
C VAL A 396 -1.44 6.19 14.84
N ILE A 397 -1.40 7.50 14.75
CA ILE A 397 -2.34 8.31 13.97
C ILE A 397 -1.53 9.10 12.95
N VAL A 398 -1.82 8.91 11.67
CA VAL A 398 -1.18 9.65 10.59
C VAL A 398 -2.23 10.53 9.91
N GLN A 399 -1.98 11.83 9.84
CA GLN A 399 -2.78 12.78 9.09
C GLN A 399 -2.01 13.25 7.87
N GLY A 400 -2.50 12.91 6.68
CA GLY A 400 -1.98 13.43 5.43
C GLY A 400 -2.50 14.83 5.11
N PHE A 401 -1.69 15.63 4.39
CA PHE A 401 -2.03 16.97 3.90
C PHE A 401 -1.79 17.05 2.40
N ARG A 402 -2.57 17.93 1.75
CA ARG A 402 -2.51 18.23 0.31
C ARG A 402 -1.37 19.18 -0.03
#